data_79df2fa55f6eb67cc0252f343551c2ba
#
_entry.id   79df2fa55f6eb67cc0252f343551c2ba
#
_cell.length_a   1.000
_cell.length_b   1.000
_cell.length_c   1.000
_cell.angle_alpha   90.00
_cell.angle_beta   90.00
_cell.angle_gamma   90.00
#
_symmetry.space_group_name_H-M   'P 1'
#
loop_
_entity.id
_entity.type
_entity.pdbx_description
1 polymer ?
#
loop_
_entity_poly.entity_id
_entity_poly.type
_entity_poly.pdbx_seq_one_letter_code
_entity_poly.pdbx_strand_id
1 'polypeptide(L)'
;MTGERVSTAGLWSSPSVWPVLLEPILAGIPDSSDIPNSSDIPVTADVPLADGARDEAVNESLCAMIDLERGKSYLAYEMYGQAWRVAQSVRRVESSGTDHSWLLCDEHAQVAARFAHCLSLSQRAAEELLSHAIALHTRLPKVLFSLRDGQISADLVKVVISHTELVDGREIAADVDAEIAVELGVHRGAWSRWSVATMVDRIVFRHDRDAVRERRRRATDGREMTARPTRDGMGRLSVTMSAEDMACL
;
A
#
# COMPACT_ATOMS: atom_id res chain seq x y z
N MET A 1 9.53 1.59 -42.41
CA MET A 1 8.97 2.49 -41.38
C MET A 1 9.80 2.28 -40.11
N THR A 2 10.75 3.18 -39.91
CA THR A 2 11.74 3.16 -38.83
C THR A 2 11.08 3.67 -37.55
N GLY A 3 10.87 2.76 -36.61
CA GLY A 3 10.38 3.11 -35.25
C GLY A 3 11.50 3.79 -34.46
N GLU A 4 11.41 5.07 -34.27
CA GLU A 4 12.24 5.83 -33.33
C GLU A 4 12.02 5.30 -31.93
N ARG A 5 13.06 4.65 -31.41
CA ARG A 5 13.14 4.36 -29.95
C ARG A 5 13.40 5.68 -29.24
N VAL A 6 12.38 6.23 -28.62
CA VAL A 6 12.56 7.33 -27.65
C VAL A 6 13.39 6.79 -26.50
N SER A 7 14.67 7.21 -26.46
CA SER A 7 15.58 6.91 -25.36
C SER A 7 15.13 7.67 -24.13
N THR A 8 14.61 6.99 -23.14
CA THR A 8 14.20 7.57 -21.84
C THR A 8 15.39 8.05 -20.98
N ALA A 9 16.63 7.70 -21.35
CA ALA A 9 17.83 8.06 -20.60
C ALA A 9 18.13 9.58 -20.57
N GLY A 10 17.56 10.36 -21.50
CA GLY A 10 17.74 11.83 -21.54
C GLY A 10 16.72 12.62 -20.71
N LEU A 11 15.60 12.00 -20.32
CA LEU A 11 14.51 12.68 -19.61
C LEU A 11 14.85 12.98 -18.13
N TRP A 12 15.77 12.24 -17.54
CA TRP A 12 16.12 12.34 -16.12
C TRP A 12 17.25 13.31 -15.81
N SER A 13 17.94 13.82 -16.84
CA SER A 13 19.13 14.67 -16.66
C SER A 13 18.86 16.17 -16.79
N SER A 14 17.66 16.61 -17.16
CA SER A 14 17.33 18.02 -17.33
C SER A 14 16.39 18.51 -16.23
N PRO A 15 16.80 19.45 -15.36
CA PRO A 15 15.95 20.01 -14.29
C PRO A 15 14.68 20.71 -14.83
N SER A 16 14.67 21.07 -16.10
CA SER A 16 13.51 21.73 -16.75
C SER A 16 12.36 20.80 -17.14
N VAL A 17 12.58 19.48 -17.10
CA VAL A 17 11.56 18.48 -17.47
C VAL A 17 10.68 18.09 -16.28
N TRP A 18 11.20 18.24 -15.05
CA TRP A 18 10.49 17.89 -13.83
C TRP A 18 9.15 18.63 -13.65
N PRO A 19 9.04 19.94 -13.88
CA PRO A 19 7.76 20.63 -13.78
C PRO A 19 6.70 20.05 -14.72
N VAL A 20 7.08 19.73 -15.96
CA VAL A 20 6.16 19.19 -17.00
C VAL A 20 5.67 17.78 -16.66
N LEU A 21 6.52 16.96 -16.03
CA LEU A 21 6.16 15.60 -15.62
C LEU A 21 5.34 15.58 -14.33
N LEU A 22 5.56 16.57 -13.46
CA LEU A 22 4.85 16.68 -12.18
C LEU A 22 3.55 17.47 -12.29
N GLU A 23 3.40 18.33 -13.30
CA GLU A 23 2.20 19.16 -13.46
C GLU A 23 0.88 18.35 -13.49
N PRO A 24 0.76 17.22 -14.22
CA PRO A 24 -0.44 16.40 -14.16
C PRO A 24 -0.64 15.71 -12.80
N ILE A 25 0.46 15.41 -12.09
CA ILE A 25 0.42 14.80 -10.76
C ILE A 25 0.01 15.85 -9.73
N LEU A 26 0.59 17.04 -9.83
CA LEU A 26 0.27 18.16 -8.94
C LEU A 26 -1.11 18.74 -9.19
N ALA A 27 -1.60 18.73 -10.44
CA ALA A 27 -2.97 19.14 -10.78
C ALA A 27 -4.05 18.19 -10.24
N GLY A 28 -3.67 16.94 -9.95
CA GLY A 28 -4.56 15.95 -9.31
C GLY A 28 -4.45 15.91 -7.79
N ILE A 29 -3.50 16.61 -7.18
CA ILE A 29 -3.43 16.80 -5.74
C ILE A 29 -4.57 17.73 -5.35
N PRO A 30 -5.48 17.33 -4.44
CA PRO A 30 -6.57 18.22 -3.99
C PRO A 30 -5.97 19.53 -3.55
N ASP A 31 -6.56 20.64 -4.01
CA ASP A 31 -6.13 21.99 -3.62
C ASP A 31 -6.11 22.06 -2.09
N SER A 32 -5.16 22.81 -1.52
CA SER A 32 -5.02 22.93 -0.06
C SER A 32 -6.30 23.45 0.63
N SER A 33 -7.26 24.00 -0.15
CA SER A 33 -8.60 24.33 0.29
C SER A 33 -9.54 23.13 0.47
N ASP A 34 -9.28 22.02 -0.22
CA ASP A 34 -10.06 20.77 -0.13
C ASP A 34 -9.46 19.78 0.87
N ILE A 35 -8.23 20.02 1.31
CA ILE A 35 -7.60 19.29 2.41
C ILE A 35 -8.13 19.93 3.70
N PRO A 36 -8.78 19.18 4.61
CA PRO A 36 -9.25 19.74 5.87
C PRO A 36 -8.08 20.47 6.54
N ASN A 37 -8.33 21.71 6.89
CA ASN A 37 -7.33 22.62 7.45
C ASN A 37 -6.58 21.90 8.57
N SER A 38 -5.28 22.09 8.69
CA SER A 38 -4.45 21.49 9.76
C SER A 38 -4.97 21.84 11.18
N SER A 39 -5.81 22.87 11.31
CA SER A 39 -6.59 23.21 12.52
C SER A 39 -7.66 22.17 12.88
N ASP A 40 -8.13 21.36 11.92
CA ASP A 40 -9.17 20.34 12.14
C ASP A 40 -8.59 18.94 12.48
N ILE A 41 -7.26 18.82 12.43
CA ILE A 41 -6.58 17.62 12.94
C ILE A 41 -6.47 17.82 14.44
N PRO A 42 -7.08 16.96 15.29
CA PRO A 42 -6.77 16.98 16.70
C PRO A 42 -5.28 16.61 16.81
N VAL A 43 -4.45 17.63 16.90
CA VAL A 43 -3.11 17.46 17.47
C VAL A 43 -3.40 16.85 18.82
N THR A 44 -2.91 15.64 19.10
CA THR A 44 -3.03 15.01 20.41
C THR A 44 -2.63 16.07 21.42
N ALA A 45 -3.67 16.68 22.02
CA ALA A 45 -3.51 17.66 23.06
C ALA A 45 -2.73 16.97 24.18
N ASP A 46 -1.71 17.64 24.71
CA ASP A 46 -0.90 17.32 25.87
C ASP A 46 0.56 16.88 25.63
N VAL A 47 1.21 17.42 24.59
CA VAL A 47 2.64 17.69 24.73
C VAL A 47 2.78 19.16 25.06
N PRO A 48 3.15 19.58 26.28
CA PRO A 48 3.39 20.98 26.60
C PRO A 48 4.58 21.46 25.79
N LEU A 49 4.30 22.21 24.72
CA LEU A 49 5.29 22.86 23.90
C LEU A 49 5.67 24.16 24.61
N ALA A 50 6.94 24.27 25.05
CA ALA A 50 7.45 25.43 25.73
C ALA A 50 7.79 26.60 24.76
N ASP A 51 7.37 27.76 25.14
CA ASP A 51 7.73 29.15 24.78
C ASP A 51 8.22 29.54 23.36
N GLY A 52 7.33 30.20 22.60
CA GLY A 52 7.68 31.30 21.69
C GLY A 52 7.95 30.93 20.23
N ALA A 53 8.71 31.74 19.56
CA ALA A 53 9.03 31.66 18.12
C ALA A 53 9.73 30.34 17.67
N ARG A 54 10.35 29.63 18.62
CA ARG A 54 10.99 28.33 18.37
C ARG A 54 9.94 27.24 18.14
N ASP A 55 8.82 27.33 18.82
CA ASP A 55 7.71 26.40 18.71
C ASP A 55 6.90 26.62 17.43
N GLU A 56 6.82 27.86 16.94
CA GLU A 56 6.14 28.18 15.68
C GLU A 56 6.89 27.54 14.50
N ALA A 57 8.23 27.67 14.43
CA ALA A 57 9.04 27.03 13.39
C ALA A 57 9.00 25.51 13.45
N VAL A 58 8.92 24.92 14.66
CA VAL A 58 8.76 23.46 14.84
C VAL A 58 7.38 23.03 14.34
N ASN A 59 6.32 23.74 14.68
CA ASN A 59 4.96 23.45 14.25
C ASN A 59 4.82 23.56 12.72
N GLU A 60 5.39 24.59 12.10
CA GLU A 60 5.43 24.74 10.65
C GLU A 60 6.12 23.53 9.98
N SER A 61 7.26 23.10 10.52
CA SER A 61 7.96 21.94 10.02
C SER A 61 7.17 20.63 10.18
N LEU A 62 6.45 20.46 11.29
CA LEU A 62 5.60 19.32 11.53
C LEU A 62 4.40 19.28 10.57
N CYS A 63 3.77 20.44 10.32
CA CYS A 63 2.70 20.56 9.32
C CYS A 63 3.21 20.17 7.93
N ALA A 64 4.37 20.71 7.52
CA ALA A 64 4.99 20.35 6.25
C ALA A 64 5.28 18.83 6.15
N MET A 65 5.73 18.18 7.23
CA MET A 65 5.93 16.73 7.26
C MET A 65 4.62 15.96 7.08
N ILE A 66 3.53 16.42 7.69
CA ILE A 66 2.21 15.81 7.53
C ILE A 66 1.76 15.92 6.07
N ASP A 67 1.92 17.07 5.44
CA ASP A 67 1.53 17.29 4.05
C ASP A 67 2.38 16.45 3.08
N LEU A 68 3.67 16.32 3.36
CA LEU A 68 4.55 15.42 2.60
C LEU A 68 4.12 13.95 2.75
N GLU A 69 3.71 13.51 3.93
CA GLU A 69 3.23 12.14 4.14
C GLU A 69 1.90 11.89 3.42
N ARG A 70 1.00 12.88 3.38
CA ARG A 70 -0.22 12.84 2.55
C ARG A 70 0.12 12.77 1.06
N GLY A 71 1.07 13.56 0.61
CA GLY A 71 1.57 13.51 -0.76
C GLY A 71 2.12 12.13 -1.14
N LYS A 72 2.86 11.47 -0.24
CA LYS A 72 3.32 10.09 -0.42
C LYS A 72 2.16 9.11 -0.55
N SER A 73 1.12 9.27 0.25
CA SER A 73 -0.09 8.44 0.17
C SER A 73 -0.81 8.61 -1.16
N TYR A 74 -0.93 9.84 -1.65
CA TYR A 74 -1.49 10.15 -2.96
C TYR A 74 -0.66 9.55 -4.09
N LEU A 75 0.66 9.66 -4.05
CA LEU A 75 1.55 9.05 -5.05
C LEU A 75 1.42 7.52 -5.05
N ALA A 76 1.25 6.91 -3.88
CA ALA A 76 1.01 5.48 -3.78
C ALA A 76 -0.35 5.08 -4.39
N TYR A 77 -1.40 5.89 -4.15
CA TYR A 77 -2.70 5.72 -4.81
C TYR A 77 -2.56 5.74 -6.34
N GLU A 78 -1.85 6.73 -6.90
CA GLU A 78 -1.60 6.81 -8.35
C GLU A 78 -0.79 5.60 -8.85
N MET A 79 0.23 5.18 -8.12
CA MET A 79 1.03 4.00 -8.45
C MET A 79 0.16 2.74 -8.55
N TYR A 80 -0.71 2.49 -7.58
CA TYR A 80 -1.66 1.37 -7.62
C TYR A 80 -2.66 1.50 -8.76
N GLY A 81 -3.11 2.73 -9.07
CA GLY A 81 -3.96 3.00 -10.21
C GLY A 81 -3.31 2.66 -11.56
N GLN A 82 -2.04 3.03 -11.75
CA GLN A 82 -1.29 2.67 -12.96
C GLN A 82 -1.03 1.16 -13.04
N ALA A 83 -0.64 0.53 -11.94
CA ALA A 83 -0.44 -0.92 -11.90
C ALA A 83 -1.71 -1.68 -12.27
N TRP A 84 -2.88 -1.25 -11.77
CA TRP A 84 -4.17 -1.79 -12.15
C TRP A 84 -4.49 -1.64 -13.64
N ARG A 85 -4.25 -0.45 -14.23
CA ARG A 85 -4.46 -0.21 -15.67
C ARG A 85 -3.63 -1.15 -16.53
N VAL A 86 -2.37 -1.37 -16.15
CA VAL A 86 -1.50 -2.33 -16.86
C VAL A 86 -2.04 -3.76 -16.75
N ALA A 87 -2.44 -4.19 -15.54
CA ALA A 87 -3.03 -5.51 -15.35
C ALA A 87 -4.30 -5.71 -16.20
N GLN A 88 -5.16 -4.70 -16.26
CA GLN A 88 -6.39 -4.73 -17.08
C GLN A 88 -6.08 -4.79 -18.60
N SER A 89 -5.08 -4.07 -19.05
CA SER A 89 -4.73 -4.06 -20.49
C SER A 89 -4.16 -5.40 -20.94
N VAL A 90 -3.38 -6.08 -20.09
CA VAL A 90 -2.86 -7.41 -20.41
C VAL A 90 -4.00 -8.42 -20.50
N ARG A 91 -4.90 -8.46 -19.53
CA ARG A 91 -6.09 -9.35 -19.56
C ARG A 91 -6.94 -9.16 -20.82
N ARG A 92 -7.11 -7.92 -21.33
CA ARG A 92 -7.89 -7.66 -22.53
C ARG A 92 -7.23 -8.20 -23.79
N VAL A 93 -5.91 -8.14 -23.90
CA VAL A 93 -5.17 -8.65 -25.05
C VAL A 93 -5.26 -10.17 -25.13
N GLU A 94 -5.20 -10.86 -24.02
CA GLU A 94 -5.25 -12.32 -23.97
C GLU A 94 -6.65 -12.89 -24.18
N SER A 95 -7.70 -12.21 -23.72
CA SER A 95 -9.09 -12.59 -24.03
C SER A 95 -9.44 -12.47 -25.53
N SER A 96 -8.60 -11.80 -26.33
CA SER A 96 -8.79 -11.65 -27.78
C SER A 96 -8.11 -12.73 -28.65
N GLY A 97 -7.53 -13.74 -28.03
CA GLY A 97 -7.16 -15.00 -28.68
C GLY A 97 -5.74 -15.14 -29.18
N THR A 98 -4.91 -15.79 -28.43
CA THR A 98 -3.98 -16.81 -28.89
C THR A 98 -3.71 -17.74 -27.70
N ASP A 99 -4.04 -19.00 -27.85
CA ASP A 99 -3.75 -20.04 -26.87
C ASP A 99 -2.22 -20.16 -26.72
N HIS A 100 -1.68 -19.54 -25.67
CA HIS A 100 -0.27 -19.58 -25.29
C HIS A 100 -0.06 -20.58 -24.15
N SER A 101 -0.78 -21.72 -24.20
CA SER A 101 -0.70 -22.79 -23.21
C SER A 101 0.70 -23.37 -22.98
N TRP A 102 1.67 -23.02 -23.82
CA TRP A 102 3.08 -23.38 -23.70
C TRP A 102 3.93 -22.39 -22.88
N LEU A 103 3.40 -21.24 -22.49
CA LEU A 103 4.12 -20.29 -21.63
C LEU A 103 4.15 -20.85 -20.19
N LEU A 104 5.34 -21.13 -19.69
CA LEU A 104 5.59 -21.62 -18.33
C LEU A 104 5.36 -20.57 -17.24
N CYS A 105 5.08 -19.32 -17.62
CA CYS A 105 4.89 -18.20 -16.69
C CYS A 105 3.44 -17.76 -16.71
N ASP A 106 2.86 -17.64 -15.52
CA ASP A 106 1.56 -17.03 -15.30
C ASP A 106 1.53 -15.55 -15.74
N GLU A 107 0.39 -15.08 -16.27
CA GLU A 107 0.15 -13.68 -16.65
C GLU A 107 0.57 -12.70 -15.56
N HIS A 108 0.25 -13.02 -14.31
CA HIS A 108 0.62 -12.23 -13.15
C HIS A 108 2.13 -12.07 -13.04
N ALA A 109 2.89 -13.15 -13.19
CA ALA A 109 4.34 -13.14 -13.15
C ALA A 109 4.96 -12.34 -14.32
N GLN A 110 4.35 -12.39 -15.51
CA GLN A 110 4.81 -11.62 -16.67
C GLN A 110 4.61 -10.12 -16.50
N VAL A 111 3.46 -9.68 -15.99
CA VAL A 111 3.19 -8.27 -15.67
C VAL A 111 4.14 -7.79 -14.58
N ALA A 112 4.31 -8.58 -13.52
CA ALA A 112 5.25 -8.27 -12.45
C ALA A 112 6.69 -8.17 -12.95
N ALA A 113 7.13 -9.03 -13.88
CA ALA A 113 8.47 -8.93 -14.47
C ALA A 113 8.69 -7.62 -15.22
N ARG A 114 7.66 -7.10 -15.92
CA ARG A 114 7.72 -5.77 -16.54
C ARG A 114 7.86 -4.66 -15.51
N PHE A 115 7.12 -4.73 -14.40
CA PHE A 115 7.26 -3.77 -13.30
C PHE A 115 8.65 -3.84 -12.66
N ALA A 116 9.15 -5.05 -12.41
CA ALA A 116 10.48 -5.27 -11.86
C ALA A 116 11.55 -4.59 -12.72
N HIS A 117 11.46 -4.73 -14.04
CA HIS A 117 12.38 -4.10 -14.98
C HIS A 117 12.25 -2.57 -15.00
N CYS A 118 11.01 -2.05 -15.16
CA CYS A 118 10.79 -0.60 -15.32
C CYS A 118 11.04 0.20 -14.05
N LEU A 119 10.75 -0.39 -12.88
CA LEU A 119 10.83 0.28 -11.58
C LEU A 119 12.07 -0.11 -10.77
N SER A 120 12.96 -0.94 -11.35
CA SER A 120 14.15 -1.48 -10.65
C SER A 120 13.79 -2.19 -9.34
N LEU A 121 12.70 -2.95 -9.34
CA LEU A 121 12.23 -3.73 -8.21
C LEU A 121 12.70 -5.18 -8.31
N SER A 122 12.72 -5.89 -7.18
CA SER A 122 12.80 -7.36 -7.22
C SER A 122 11.49 -7.93 -7.78
N GLN A 123 11.53 -9.13 -8.38
CA GLN A 123 10.35 -9.83 -8.87
C GLN A 123 9.25 -9.92 -7.80
N ARG A 124 9.62 -10.31 -6.58
CA ARG A 124 8.69 -10.38 -5.45
C ARG A 124 8.04 -9.03 -5.11
N ALA A 125 8.81 -7.94 -5.08
CA ALA A 125 8.25 -6.61 -4.80
C ALA A 125 7.29 -6.14 -5.91
N ALA A 126 7.56 -6.51 -7.16
CA ALA A 126 6.68 -6.23 -8.28
C ALA A 126 5.38 -7.06 -8.23
N GLU A 127 5.46 -8.33 -7.82
CA GLU A 127 4.29 -9.18 -7.59
C GLU A 127 3.43 -8.65 -6.42
N GLU A 128 4.05 -8.21 -5.34
CA GLU A 128 3.36 -7.58 -4.21
C GLU A 128 2.66 -6.29 -4.66
N LEU A 129 3.32 -5.43 -5.45
CA LEU A 129 2.73 -4.21 -6.00
C LEU A 129 1.48 -4.51 -6.83
N LEU A 130 1.58 -5.48 -7.74
CA LEU A 130 0.49 -5.90 -8.60
C LEU A 130 -0.67 -6.49 -7.80
N SER A 131 -0.39 -7.38 -6.85
CA SER A 131 -1.39 -8.01 -5.99
C SER A 131 -2.11 -6.97 -5.13
N HIS A 132 -1.39 -6.00 -4.57
CA HIS A 132 -1.98 -4.90 -3.81
C HIS A 132 -2.87 -4.01 -4.69
N ALA A 133 -2.44 -3.69 -5.91
CA ALA A 133 -3.24 -2.91 -6.86
C ALA A 133 -4.55 -3.63 -7.19
N ILE A 134 -4.50 -4.94 -7.45
CA ILE A 134 -5.70 -5.75 -7.70
C ILE A 134 -6.63 -5.74 -6.49
N ALA A 135 -6.11 -6.02 -5.29
CA ALA A 135 -6.89 -6.05 -4.06
C ALA A 135 -7.60 -4.73 -3.77
N LEU A 136 -6.90 -3.61 -3.95
CA LEU A 136 -7.46 -2.27 -3.73
C LEU A 136 -8.55 -1.91 -4.74
N HIS A 137 -8.40 -2.32 -6.00
CA HIS A 137 -9.40 -2.00 -7.02
C HIS A 137 -10.60 -2.98 -7.07
N THR A 138 -10.45 -4.19 -6.54
CA THR A 138 -11.53 -5.19 -6.55
C THR A 138 -12.25 -5.29 -5.22
N ARG A 139 -11.50 -5.49 -4.14
CA ARG A 139 -12.00 -5.78 -2.80
C ARG A 139 -12.13 -4.55 -1.90
N LEU A 140 -11.23 -3.55 -2.04
CA LEU A 140 -11.06 -2.45 -1.11
C LEU A 140 -11.12 -1.05 -1.79
N PRO A 141 -12.11 -0.77 -2.67
CA PRO A 141 -12.16 0.50 -3.40
C PRO A 141 -12.34 1.72 -2.49
N LYS A 142 -13.04 1.62 -1.36
CA LYS A 142 -13.22 2.74 -0.42
C LYS A 142 -11.97 3.00 0.40
N VAL A 143 -11.27 1.95 0.82
CA VAL A 143 -9.93 2.06 1.45
C VAL A 143 -8.92 2.68 0.48
N LEU A 144 -9.02 2.37 -0.82
CA LEU A 144 -8.20 3.03 -1.85
C LEU A 144 -8.43 4.55 -1.88
N PHE A 145 -9.68 5.02 -1.73
CA PHE A 145 -9.96 6.45 -1.58
C PHE A 145 -9.43 7.03 -0.27
N SER A 146 -9.48 6.28 0.83
CA SER A 146 -8.85 6.71 2.09
C SER A 146 -7.33 6.91 1.95
N LEU A 147 -6.67 6.09 1.12
CA LEU A 147 -5.25 6.28 0.77
C LEU A 147 -5.04 7.55 -0.06
N ARG A 148 -5.89 7.81 -1.07
CA ARG A 148 -5.86 9.03 -1.88
C ARG A 148 -5.95 10.28 -1.00
N ASP A 149 -6.88 10.27 -0.05
CA ASP A 149 -7.18 11.40 0.83
C ASP A 149 -6.18 11.52 2.01
N GLY A 150 -5.14 10.69 2.04
CA GLY A 150 -4.10 10.72 3.06
C GLY A 150 -4.57 10.32 4.47
N GLN A 151 -5.70 9.61 4.57
CA GLN A 151 -6.24 9.11 5.84
C GLN A 151 -5.46 7.90 6.36
N ILE A 152 -4.77 7.20 5.48
CA ILE A 152 -3.91 6.06 5.77
C ILE A 152 -2.67 6.10 4.90
N SER A 153 -1.52 5.69 5.43
CA SER A 153 -0.27 5.60 4.65
C SER A 153 -0.21 4.33 3.79
N ALA A 154 0.65 4.36 2.76
CA ALA A 154 0.88 3.22 1.89
C ALA A 154 1.33 1.95 2.64
N ASP A 155 2.10 2.08 3.71
CA ASP A 155 2.55 0.94 4.51
C ASP A 155 1.44 0.35 5.38
N LEU A 156 0.54 1.19 5.86
CA LEU A 156 -0.61 0.74 6.65
C LEU A 156 -1.69 0.11 5.77
N VAL A 157 -1.87 0.59 4.54
CA VAL A 157 -2.77 -0.03 3.55
C VAL A 157 -2.39 -1.50 3.30
N LYS A 158 -1.10 -1.85 3.27
CA LYS A 158 -0.65 -3.24 3.12
C LYS A 158 -1.15 -4.13 4.27
N VAL A 159 -1.26 -3.58 5.48
CA VAL A 159 -1.83 -4.29 6.63
C VAL A 159 -3.32 -4.56 6.40
N VAL A 160 -4.07 -3.56 5.93
CA VAL A 160 -5.50 -3.74 5.60
C VAL A 160 -5.68 -4.83 4.55
N ILE A 161 -4.88 -4.80 3.47
CA ILE A 161 -4.93 -5.80 2.40
C ILE A 161 -4.70 -7.22 2.95
N SER A 162 -3.65 -7.42 3.75
CA SER A 162 -3.31 -8.74 4.29
C SER A 162 -4.37 -9.26 5.27
N HIS A 163 -4.97 -8.39 6.08
CA HIS A 163 -5.98 -8.79 7.07
C HIS A 163 -7.38 -9.01 6.47
N THR A 164 -7.61 -8.55 5.24
CA THR A 164 -8.88 -8.77 4.51
C THR A 164 -8.78 -9.86 3.43
N GLU A 165 -7.67 -10.56 3.31
CA GLU A 165 -7.45 -11.57 2.26
C GLU A 165 -8.51 -12.69 2.29
N LEU A 166 -8.93 -13.11 3.47
CA LEU A 166 -9.91 -14.19 3.64
C LEU A 166 -11.36 -13.82 3.28
N VAL A 167 -11.65 -12.53 3.13
CA VAL A 167 -12.97 -12.06 2.67
C VAL A 167 -13.01 -11.80 1.17
N ASP A 168 -11.90 -12.05 0.47
CA ASP A 168 -11.82 -11.87 -0.98
C ASP A 168 -12.81 -12.78 -1.71
N GLY A 169 -13.53 -12.20 -2.68
CA GLY A 169 -14.57 -12.91 -3.43
C GLY A 169 -15.85 -13.23 -2.66
N ARG A 170 -15.98 -12.76 -1.40
CA ARG A 170 -17.20 -12.95 -0.60
C ARG A 170 -18.11 -11.73 -0.69
N GLU A 171 -19.42 -11.93 -0.56
CA GLU A 171 -20.42 -10.85 -0.58
C GLU A 171 -20.16 -9.78 0.49
N ILE A 172 -19.64 -10.17 1.65
CA ILE A 172 -19.32 -9.29 2.78
C ILE A 172 -18.15 -8.34 2.51
N ALA A 173 -17.36 -8.55 1.45
CA ALA A 173 -16.16 -7.74 1.20
C ALA A 173 -16.47 -6.25 1.05
N ALA A 174 -17.59 -5.92 0.41
CA ALA A 174 -18.02 -4.54 0.20
C ALA A 174 -18.43 -3.83 1.51
N ASP A 175 -19.04 -4.57 2.44
CA ASP A 175 -19.44 -4.05 3.75
C ASP A 175 -18.21 -3.85 4.65
N VAL A 176 -17.28 -4.80 4.62
CA VAL A 176 -16.00 -4.71 5.33
C VAL A 176 -15.19 -3.52 4.84
N ASP A 177 -15.07 -3.31 3.51
CA ASP A 177 -14.40 -2.16 2.92
C ASP A 177 -15.03 -0.84 3.36
N ALA A 178 -16.37 -0.76 3.35
CA ALA A 178 -17.09 0.43 3.77
C ALA A 178 -16.82 0.78 5.23
N GLU A 179 -16.88 -0.21 6.11
CA GLU A 179 -16.70 -0.02 7.55
C GLU A 179 -15.26 0.37 7.89
N ILE A 180 -14.26 -0.26 7.24
CA ILE A 180 -12.85 0.11 7.39
C ILE A 180 -12.63 1.57 6.96
N ALA A 181 -13.16 1.99 5.80
CA ALA A 181 -13.01 3.35 5.31
C ALA A 181 -13.62 4.39 6.26
N VAL A 182 -14.77 4.09 6.87
CA VAL A 182 -15.39 4.97 7.88
C VAL A 182 -14.50 5.10 9.12
N GLU A 183 -13.99 4.00 9.66
CA GLU A 183 -13.10 4.02 10.85
C GLU A 183 -11.80 4.80 10.54
N LEU A 184 -11.22 4.64 9.36
CA LEU A 184 -10.04 5.40 8.94
C LEU A 184 -10.31 6.90 8.86
N GLY A 185 -11.51 7.29 8.44
CA GLY A 185 -11.93 8.69 8.36
C GLY A 185 -12.16 9.34 9.72
N VAL A 186 -12.62 8.57 10.72
CA VAL A 186 -12.89 9.08 12.08
C VAL A 186 -11.60 9.34 12.86
N HIS A 187 -10.62 8.45 12.73
CA HIS A 187 -9.38 8.49 13.51
C HIS A 187 -8.18 8.91 12.66
N ARG A 188 -8.23 10.09 12.05
CA ARG A 188 -7.17 10.59 11.17
C ARG A 188 -5.82 10.71 11.89
N GLY A 189 -4.80 10.09 11.34
CA GLY A 189 -3.40 10.35 11.68
C GLY A 189 -2.80 9.59 12.88
N ALA A 190 -3.58 8.85 13.66
CA ALA A 190 -3.09 8.16 14.87
C ALA A 190 -2.93 6.64 14.70
N TRP A 191 -2.73 6.16 13.48
CA TRP A 191 -2.68 4.73 13.19
C TRP A 191 -1.29 4.14 13.33
N SER A 192 -1.14 3.12 14.15
CA SER A 192 -0.02 2.19 14.15
C SER A 192 -0.37 0.91 13.37
N ARG A 193 0.64 0.12 12.97
CA ARG A 193 0.40 -1.18 12.32
C ARG A 193 -0.49 -2.08 13.19
N TRP A 194 -0.25 -2.09 14.50
CA TRP A 194 -1.02 -2.91 15.43
C TRP A 194 -2.46 -2.42 15.57
N SER A 195 -2.70 -1.12 15.68
CA SER A 195 -4.06 -0.56 15.79
C SER A 195 -4.88 -0.79 14.53
N VAL A 196 -4.30 -0.62 13.34
CA VAL A 196 -4.95 -0.94 12.05
C VAL A 196 -5.28 -2.42 11.97
N ALA A 197 -4.31 -3.31 12.28
CA ALA A 197 -4.53 -4.75 12.27
C ALA A 197 -5.67 -5.16 13.19
N THR A 198 -5.68 -4.64 14.44
CA THR A 198 -6.72 -4.93 15.43
C THR A 198 -8.09 -4.40 15.01
N MET A 199 -8.13 -3.20 14.43
CA MET A 199 -9.37 -2.61 13.92
C MET A 199 -9.94 -3.45 12.78
N VAL A 200 -9.12 -3.79 11.77
CA VAL A 200 -9.55 -4.62 10.63
C VAL A 200 -10.01 -6.00 11.09
N ASP A 201 -9.26 -6.65 12.00
CA ASP A 201 -9.64 -7.95 12.53
C ASP A 201 -10.98 -7.91 13.27
N ARG A 202 -11.24 -6.85 14.03
CA ARG A 202 -12.52 -6.65 14.73
C ARG A 202 -13.67 -6.48 13.72
N ILE A 203 -13.47 -5.74 12.64
CA ILE A 203 -14.47 -5.55 11.58
C ILE A 203 -14.73 -6.88 10.87
N VAL A 204 -13.68 -7.56 10.39
CA VAL A 204 -13.80 -8.86 9.72
C VAL A 204 -14.50 -9.88 10.63
N PHE A 205 -14.17 -9.91 11.92
CA PHE A 205 -14.80 -10.84 12.88
C PHE A 205 -16.29 -10.56 13.10
N ARG A 206 -16.74 -9.31 12.99
CA ARG A 206 -18.18 -8.98 13.08
C ARG A 206 -18.96 -9.54 11.89
N HIS A 207 -18.39 -9.47 10.70
CA HIS A 207 -19.01 -9.94 9.46
C HIS A 207 -18.81 -11.45 9.25
N ASP A 208 -17.64 -12.00 9.61
CA ASP A 208 -17.31 -13.41 9.44
C ASP A 208 -16.39 -13.91 10.55
N ARG A 209 -16.99 -14.60 11.52
CA ARG A 209 -16.24 -15.22 12.62
C ARG A 209 -15.33 -16.36 12.18
N ASP A 210 -15.70 -17.06 11.12
CA ASP A 210 -14.96 -18.21 10.66
C ASP A 210 -13.73 -17.81 9.84
N ALA A 211 -13.78 -16.66 9.14
CA ALA A 211 -12.62 -16.10 8.44
C ALA A 211 -11.43 -15.85 9.41
N VAL A 212 -11.70 -15.31 10.60
CA VAL A 212 -10.64 -15.06 11.59
C VAL A 212 -10.06 -16.36 12.15
N ARG A 213 -10.91 -17.37 12.36
CA ARG A 213 -10.45 -18.70 12.79
C ARG A 213 -9.58 -19.36 11.72
N GLU A 214 -10.00 -19.29 10.47
CA GLU A 214 -9.26 -19.84 9.33
C GLU A 214 -7.90 -19.15 9.15
N ARG A 215 -7.83 -17.81 9.32
CA ARG A 215 -6.56 -17.08 9.28
C ARG A 215 -5.62 -17.54 10.38
N ARG A 216 -6.12 -17.71 11.62
CA ARG A 216 -5.31 -18.24 12.73
C ARG A 216 -4.81 -19.64 12.43
N ARG A 217 -5.64 -20.50 11.85
CA ARG A 217 -5.24 -21.85 11.44
C ARG A 217 -4.14 -21.80 10.39
N ARG A 218 -4.30 -21.00 9.32
CA ARG A 218 -3.27 -20.82 8.29
C ARG A 218 -1.97 -20.26 8.86
N ALA A 219 -2.03 -19.33 9.79
CA ALA A 219 -0.85 -18.80 10.46
C ALA A 219 -0.14 -19.88 11.29
N THR A 220 -0.89 -20.80 11.93
CA THR A 220 -0.34 -21.92 12.66
C THR A 220 0.28 -22.97 11.71
N ASP A 221 -0.33 -23.22 10.55
CA ASP A 221 0.18 -24.13 9.53
C ASP A 221 1.43 -23.56 8.83
N GLY A 222 1.54 -22.22 8.76
CA GLY A 222 2.66 -21.47 8.18
C GLY A 222 3.88 -21.33 9.10
N ARG A 223 4.05 -22.18 10.12
CA ARG A 223 5.26 -22.23 10.95
C ARG A 223 6.47 -22.53 10.08
N GLU A 224 7.47 -21.68 10.17
CA GLU A 224 8.65 -21.77 9.31
C GLU A 224 9.92 -21.42 10.08
N MET A 225 11.00 -22.10 9.75
CA MET A 225 12.34 -21.75 10.18
C MET A 225 13.23 -21.54 8.97
N THR A 226 13.78 -20.34 8.82
CA THR A 226 14.69 -19.99 7.75
C THR A 226 16.05 -19.59 8.29
N ALA A 227 17.11 -20.15 7.71
CA ALA A 227 18.48 -19.75 7.98
C ALA A 227 19.08 -19.14 6.70
N ARG A 228 19.65 -17.97 6.82
CA ARG A 228 20.29 -17.27 5.68
C ARG A 228 21.66 -16.77 6.09
N PRO A 229 22.70 -16.98 5.27
CA PRO A 229 23.98 -16.31 5.48
C PRO A 229 23.78 -14.80 5.29
N THR A 230 24.46 -14.01 6.12
CA THR A 230 24.56 -12.56 5.99
C THR A 230 26.01 -12.20 5.63
N ARG A 231 26.28 -10.89 5.49
CA ARG A 231 27.64 -10.42 5.23
C ARG A 231 28.54 -10.71 6.44
N ASP A 232 29.84 -10.67 6.21
CA ASP A 232 30.88 -10.78 7.24
C ASP A 232 30.88 -12.13 8.00
N GLY A 233 30.49 -13.21 7.33
CA GLY A 233 30.52 -14.58 7.89
C GLY A 233 29.44 -14.85 8.94
N MET A 234 28.47 -13.92 9.11
CA MET A 234 27.36 -14.10 10.03
C MET A 234 26.18 -14.81 9.37
N GLY A 235 25.29 -15.40 10.18
CA GLY A 235 24.04 -16.01 9.75
C GLY A 235 22.85 -15.37 10.46
N ARG A 236 21.71 -15.33 9.79
CA ARG A 236 20.42 -14.96 10.37
C ARG A 236 19.52 -16.16 10.42
N LEU A 237 19.01 -16.47 11.61
CA LEU A 237 17.95 -17.44 11.83
C LEU A 237 16.64 -16.67 12.07
N SER A 238 15.60 -16.98 11.29
CA SER A 238 14.25 -16.46 11.49
C SER A 238 13.31 -17.61 11.74
N VAL A 239 12.56 -17.56 12.83
CA VAL A 239 11.59 -18.59 13.23
C VAL A 239 10.22 -17.93 13.37
N THR A 240 9.22 -18.50 12.70
CA THR A 240 7.81 -18.18 12.88
C THR A 240 7.16 -19.35 13.59
N MET A 241 6.64 -19.10 14.81
CA MET A 241 6.03 -20.12 15.65
C MET A 241 4.83 -19.53 16.41
N SER A 242 4.05 -20.37 17.09
CA SER A 242 2.97 -19.88 17.94
C SER A 242 3.52 -19.05 19.12
N ALA A 243 2.71 -18.12 19.65
CA ALA A 243 3.09 -17.34 20.83
C ALA A 243 3.29 -18.24 22.07
N GLU A 244 2.59 -19.35 22.13
CA GLU A 244 2.72 -20.36 23.20
C GLU A 244 4.07 -21.05 23.13
N ASP A 245 4.49 -21.50 21.94
CA ASP A 245 5.78 -22.13 21.73
C ASP A 245 6.95 -21.15 21.99
N MET A 246 6.76 -19.86 21.62
CA MET A 246 7.76 -18.83 21.87
C MET A 246 7.95 -18.54 23.37
N ALA A 247 6.89 -18.66 24.16
CA ALA A 247 6.96 -18.46 25.62
C ALA A 247 7.70 -19.61 26.34
N CYS A 248 7.95 -20.71 25.66
CA CYS A 248 8.67 -21.88 26.19
C CYS A 248 10.18 -21.89 25.83
N LEU A 249 10.65 -20.92 25.05
CA LEU A 249 12.06 -20.73 24.68
C LEU A 249 12.77 -19.80 25.67
#